data_5104d388c363bcf2e111fd87e51112d4
#
_entry.id   5104d388c363bcf2e111fd87e51112d4
#
_cell.length_a   1.000
_cell.length_b   1.000
_cell.length_c   1.000
_cell.angle_alpha   90.00
_cell.angle_beta   90.00
_cell.angle_gamma   90.00
#
_symmetry.space_group_name_H-M   'P 1'
#
loop_
_entity.id
_entity.type
_entity.pdbx_description
1 polymer ?
#
loop_
_entity_poly.entity_id
_entity_poly.type
_entity_poly.pdbx_seq_one_letter_code
_entity_poly.pdbx_strand_id
1 'polypeptide(L)'
;MNPIKNVAVIGTGVIGIGWIIRCLAHGKKVKAYDLKTKSRSKVLKEIKRSSQYVKKMFRIKKIDLKNLSFHKTLKDVLFNSEFIIECAPENYKIKINLMEEIGKYSKPRAIISSSSSGLLPTKIYSKCLNPERGLIGHPFNPVYLLPGVEVVPGKKTSKKNMLKTKK
;
A
#
# COMPACT_ATOMS: atom_id res chain seq x y z
N MET A 1 13.28 -14.03 -8.17
CA MET A 1 11.91 -13.77 -7.67
C MET A 1 11.13 -13.04 -8.73
N ASN A 2 9.90 -13.46 -9.00
CA ASN A 2 9.04 -12.73 -9.94
C ASN A 2 8.72 -11.32 -9.41
N PRO A 3 8.69 -10.30 -10.28
CA PRO A 3 8.36 -8.95 -9.87
C PRO A 3 6.91 -8.87 -9.36
N ILE A 4 6.69 -8.09 -8.31
CA ILE A 4 5.33 -7.80 -7.79
C ILE A 4 4.50 -7.15 -8.88
N LYS A 5 3.33 -7.70 -9.18
CA LYS A 5 2.40 -7.19 -10.20
C LYS A 5 1.12 -6.59 -9.58
N ASN A 6 0.57 -7.24 -8.54
CA ASN A 6 -0.72 -6.90 -7.95
C ASN A 6 -0.53 -6.26 -6.57
N VAL A 7 -0.95 -5.00 -6.44
CA VAL A 7 -0.83 -4.21 -5.23
C VAL A 7 -2.21 -3.83 -4.70
N ALA A 8 -2.44 -4.04 -3.42
CA ALA A 8 -3.59 -3.50 -2.71
C ALA A 8 -3.21 -2.22 -1.96
N VAL A 9 -4.04 -1.19 -2.04
CA VAL A 9 -3.89 0.03 -1.24
C VAL A 9 -5.15 0.22 -0.40
N ILE A 10 -4.97 0.22 0.91
CA ILE A 10 -6.04 0.32 1.91
C ILE A 10 -5.95 1.70 2.58
N GLY A 11 -6.98 2.51 2.38
CA GLY A 11 -6.99 3.93 2.73
C GLY A 11 -6.54 4.81 1.56
N THR A 12 -7.42 5.75 1.16
CA THR A 12 -7.21 6.67 0.03
C THR A 12 -7.07 8.12 0.52
N GLY A 13 -6.39 8.30 1.64
CA GLY A 13 -5.87 9.59 2.11
C GLY A 13 -4.72 10.08 1.22
N VAL A 14 -4.05 11.15 1.63
CA VAL A 14 -2.92 11.76 0.88
C VAL A 14 -1.85 10.71 0.56
N ILE A 15 -1.44 9.93 1.55
CA ILE A 15 -0.39 8.91 1.40
C ILE A 15 -0.86 7.76 0.49
N GLY A 16 -2.08 7.25 0.72
CA GLY A 16 -2.61 6.14 -0.11
C GLY A 16 -2.81 6.52 -1.57
N ILE A 17 -3.30 7.74 -1.86
CA ILE A 17 -3.38 8.25 -3.23
C ILE A 17 -1.98 8.34 -3.84
N GLY A 18 -1.01 8.84 -3.10
CA GLY A 18 0.37 8.91 -3.56
C GLY A 18 0.94 7.53 -3.94
N TRP A 19 0.70 6.50 -3.14
CA TRP A 19 1.06 5.11 -3.45
C TRP A 19 0.34 4.58 -4.69
N ILE A 20 -0.97 4.84 -4.84
CA ILE A 20 -1.72 4.46 -6.03
C ILE A 20 -1.06 5.03 -7.29
N ILE A 21 -0.77 6.34 -7.29
CA ILE A 21 -0.13 7.02 -8.42
C ILE A 21 1.23 6.41 -8.73
N ARG A 22 2.08 6.22 -7.72
CA ARG A 22 3.42 5.65 -7.87
C ARG A 22 3.38 4.23 -8.42
N CYS A 23 2.52 3.37 -7.89
CA CYS A 23 2.35 2.00 -8.36
C CYS A 23 1.87 1.95 -9.82
N LEU A 24 0.90 2.79 -10.19
CA LEU A 24 0.42 2.90 -11.57
C LEU A 24 1.52 3.39 -12.53
N ALA A 25 2.35 4.35 -12.11
CA ALA A 25 3.47 4.83 -12.89
C ALA A 25 4.51 3.73 -13.17
N HIS A 26 4.64 2.77 -12.26
CA HIS A 26 5.45 1.56 -12.44
C HIS A 26 4.71 0.39 -13.13
N GLY A 27 3.55 0.64 -13.74
CA GLY A 27 2.78 -0.38 -14.48
C GLY A 27 2.17 -1.47 -13.61
N LYS A 28 2.03 -1.27 -12.28
CA LYS A 28 1.41 -2.24 -11.38
C LYS A 28 -0.10 -2.22 -11.51
N LYS A 29 -0.74 -3.40 -11.31
CA LYS A 29 -2.19 -3.49 -11.12
C LYS A 29 -2.53 -3.11 -9.69
N VAL A 30 -3.32 -2.05 -9.51
CA VAL A 30 -3.64 -1.47 -8.21
C VAL A 30 -5.11 -1.68 -7.89
N LYS A 31 -5.36 -2.25 -6.74
CA LYS A 31 -6.68 -2.38 -6.13
C LYS A 31 -6.77 -1.41 -4.97
N ALA A 32 -7.74 -0.52 -4.98
CA ALA A 32 -7.95 0.48 -3.94
C ALA A 32 -9.21 0.18 -3.11
N TYR A 33 -9.10 0.39 -1.81
CA TYR A 33 -10.20 0.27 -0.85
C TYR A 33 -10.17 1.41 0.16
N ASP A 34 -11.34 1.96 0.47
CA ASP A 34 -11.55 2.94 1.53
C ASP A 34 -12.97 2.80 2.08
N LEU A 35 -13.16 3.10 3.34
CA LEU A 35 -14.48 3.15 3.98
C LEU A 35 -15.34 4.32 3.48
N LYS A 36 -14.70 5.37 2.94
CA LYS A 36 -15.39 6.59 2.47
C LYS A 36 -15.87 6.43 1.03
N THR A 37 -17.17 6.64 0.79
CA THR A 37 -17.82 6.49 -0.53
C THR A 37 -17.25 7.41 -1.62
N LYS A 38 -16.80 8.62 -1.26
CA LYS A 38 -16.24 9.62 -2.20
C LYS A 38 -14.77 9.39 -2.54
N SER A 39 -14.16 8.29 -2.10
CA SER A 39 -12.73 8.00 -2.30
C SER A 39 -12.32 7.93 -3.78
N ARG A 40 -13.15 7.29 -4.62
CA ARG A 40 -12.87 7.13 -6.06
C ARG A 40 -12.69 8.45 -6.78
N SER A 41 -13.61 9.39 -6.63
CA SER A 41 -13.55 10.71 -7.30
C SER A 41 -12.31 11.50 -6.87
N LYS A 42 -11.97 11.45 -5.58
CA LYS A 42 -10.77 12.08 -5.02
C LYS A 42 -9.49 11.51 -5.63
N VAL A 43 -9.37 10.17 -5.72
CA VAL A 43 -8.22 9.50 -6.33
C VAL A 43 -8.07 9.91 -7.79
N LEU A 44 -9.15 9.85 -8.60
CA LEU A 44 -9.10 10.19 -10.01
C LEU A 44 -8.74 11.66 -10.26
N LYS A 45 -9.28 12.58 -9.43
CA LYS A 45 -8.92 14.01 -9.47
C LYS A 45 -7.43 14.23 -9.24
N GLU A 46 -6.85 13.55 -8.24
CA GLU A 46 -5.44 13.69 -7.91
C GLU A 46 -4.54 13.08 -8.98
N ILE A 47 -4.89 11.92 -9.54
CA ILE A 47 -4.17 11.33 -10.68
C ILE A 47 -4.14 12.31 -11.86
N LYS A 48 -5.28 12.93 -12.20
CA LYS A 48 -5.35 13.94 -13.27
C LYS A 48 -4.44 15.13 -12.97
N ARG A 49 -4.48 15.66 -11.74
CA ARG A 49 -3.68 16.82 -11.32
C ARG A 49 -2.18 16.56 -11.38
N SER A 50 -1.75 15.40 -10.94
CA SER A 50 -0.31 15.03 -10.87
C SER A 50 0.24 14.47 -12.18
N SER A 51 -0.62 14.14 -13.14
CA SER A 51 -0.28 13.37 -14.34
C SER A 51 0.91 13.92 -15.13
N GLN A 52 0.99 15.25 -15.35
CA GLN A 52 2.10 15.86 -16.10
C GLN A 52 3.44 15.66 -15.41
N TYR A 53 3.51 15.83 -14.09
CA TYR A 53 4.74 15.67 -13.30
C TYR A 53 5.17 14.21 -13.26
N VAL A 54 4.23 13.30 -13.03
CA VAL A 54 4.46 11.86 -12.99
C VAL A 54 4.95 11.33 -14.35
N LYS A 55 4.33 11.74 -15.45
CA LYS A 55 4.78 11.37 -16.80
C LYS A 55 6.22 11.80 -17.07
N LYS A 56 6.57 13.04 -16.71
CA LYS A 56 7.93 13.55 -16.89
C LYS A 56 8.92 12.79 -16.03
N MET A 57 8.62 12.58 -14.74
CA MET A 57 9.51 11.92 -13.78
C MET A 57 9.79 10.46 -14.14
N PHE A 58 8.75 9.70 -14.45
CA PHE A 58 8.86 8.27 -14.76
C PHE A 58 9.09 7.98 -16.26
N ARG A 59 9.22 9.01 -17.09
CA ARG A 59 9.42 8.91 -18.55
C ARG A 59 8.37 8.03 -19.23
N ILE A 60 7.11 8.13 -18.80
CA ILE A 60 5.98 7.36 -19.31
C ILE A 60 5.05 8.22 -20.16
N LYS A 61 4.46 7.64 -21.20
CA LYS A 61 3.52 8.35 -22.07
C LYS A 61 2.20 8.66 -21.37
N LYS A 62 1.70 7.73 -20.54
CA LYS A 62 0.44 7.85 -19.81
C LYS A 62 0.43 7.02 -18.51
N ILE A 63 -0.42 7.40 -17.57
CA ILE A 63 -0.82 6.56 -16.44
C ILE A 63 -2.02 5.73 -16.91
N ASP A 64 -1.86 4.41 -16.96
CA ASP A 64 -2.92 3.53 -17.46
C ASP A 64 -3.94 3.21 -16.36
N LEU A 65 -5.10 3.88 -16.44
CA LEU A 65 -6.19 3.69 -15.48
C LEU A 65 -6.89 2.31 -15.61
N LYS A 66 -6.65 1.54 -16.68
CA LYS A 66 -7.12 0.14 -16.77
C LYS A 66 -6.49 -0.74 -15.69
N ASN A 67 -5.35 -0.32 -15.15
CA ASN A 67 -4.67 -0.99 -14.05
C ASN A 67 -5.18 -0.58 -12.66
N LEU A 68 -6.21 0.28 -12.55
CA LEU A 68 -6.79 0.71 -11.28
C LEU A 68 -8.21 0.19 -11.12
N SER A 69 -8.48 -0.50 -10.03
CA SER A 69 -9.82 -0.93 -9.63
C SER A 69 -10.15 -0.49 -8.20
N PHE A 70 -11.43 -0.23 -7.94
CA PHE A 70 -11.94 0.13 -6.62
C PHE A 70 -12.83 -0.99 -6.11
N HIS A 71 -12.63 -1.38 -4.86
CA HIS A 71 -13.33 -2.49 -4.22
C HIS A 71 -14.15 -2.02 -3.03
N LYS A 72 -15.30 -2.68 -2.78
CA LYS A 72 -16.21 -2.33 -1.69
C LYS A 72 -15.89 -3.05 -0.39
N THR A 73 -15.15 -4.15 -0.45
CA THR A 73 -14.79 -4.95 0.73
C THR A 73 -13.29 -5.14 0.86
N LEU A 74 -12.82 -5.30 2.10
CA LEU A 74 -11.43 -5.61 2.38
C LEU A 74 -11.01 -6.95 1.76
N LYS A 75 -11.91 -7.95 1.78
CA LYS A 75 -11.67 -9.28 1.21
C LYS A 75 -11.39 -9.20 -0.30
N ASP A 76 -12.18 -8.41 -1.05
CA ASP A 76 -12.00 -8.28 -2.51
C ASP A 76 -10.70 -7.59 -2.89
N VAL A 77 -10.31 -6.53 -2.15
CA VAL A 77 -9.06 -5.82 -2.44
C VAL A 77 -7.84 -6.68 -2.13
N LEU A 78 -7.91 -7.55 -1.12
CA LEU A 78 -6.82 -8.44 -0.72
C LEU A 78 -6.70 -9.68 -1.61
N PHE A 79 -7.79 -10.08 -2.26
CA PHE A 79 -7.79 -11.26 -3.13
C PHE A 79 -6.74 -11.14 -4.24
N ASN A 80 -5.83 -12.11 -4.31
CA ASN A 80 -4.70 -12.13 -5.26
C ASN A 80 -3.72 -10.96 -5.19
N SER A 81 -3.73 -10.14 -4.13
CA SER A 81 -2.72 -9.11 -3.93
C SER A 81 -1.42 -9.73 -3.39
N GLU A 82 -0.29 -9.24 -3.91
CA GLU A 82 1.06 -9.73 -3.59
C GLU A 82 1.77 -8.77 -2.62
N PHE A 83 1.43 -7.49 -2.70
CA PHE A 83 1.91 -6.42 -1.83
C PHE A 83 0.72 -5.59 -1.36
N ILE A 84 0.61 -5.39 -0.05
CA ILE A 84 -0.51 -4.70 0.57
C ILE A 84 0.05 -3.48 1.29
N ILE A 85 -0.44 -2.31 0.89
CA ILE A 85 -0.05 -1.02 1.47
C ILE A 85 -1.20 -0.51 2.32
N GLU A 86 -0.98 -0.39 3.62
CA GLU A 86 -1.95 0.13 4.57
C GLU A 86 -1.67 1.60 4.86
N CYS A 87 -2.71 2.44 4.68
CA CYS A 87 -2.69 3.89 4.87
C CYS A 87 -3.92 4.37 5.68
N ALA A 88 -4.40 3.56 6.62
CA ALA A 88 -5.47 3.93 7.55
C ALA A 88 -4.98 4.97 8.58
N PRO A 89 -5.88 5.62 9.33
CA PRO A 89 -5.52 6.61 10.34
C PRO A 89 -4.47 6.12 11.34
N GLU A 90 -3.61 7.03 11.81
CA GLU A 90 -2.50 6.76 12.71
C GLU A 90 -3.00 6.52 14.15
N ASN A 91 -3.56 5.32 14.38
CA ASN A 91 -4.13 4.90 15.64
C ASN A 91 -3.89 3.40 15.86
N TYR A 92 -3.37 3.02 17.03
CA TYR A 92 -3.07 1.61 17.36
C TYR A 92 -4.29 0.70 17.25
N LYS A 93 -5.43 1.07 17.82
CA LYS A 93 -6.64 0.23 17.82
C LYS A 93 -7.13 -0.05 16.41
N ILE A 94 -7.17 1.00 15.57
CA ILE A 94 -7.58 0.88 14.16
C ILE A 94 -6.61 -0.04 13.41
N LYS A 95 -5.29 0.23 13.51
CA LYS A 95 -4.30 -0.54 12.76
C LYS A 95 -4.18 -1.98 13.24
N ILE A 96 -4.21 -2.27 14.53
CA ILE A 96 -4.16 -3.64 15.07
C ILE A 96 -5.34 -4.47 14.51
N ASN A 97 -6.57 -3.95 14.58
CA ASN A 97 -7.74 -4.64 14.07
C ASN A 97 -7.68 -4.82 12.54
N LEU A 98 -7.23 -3.79 11.83
CA LEU A 98 -7.07 -3.86 10.38
C LEU A 98 -5.99 -4.88 9.98
N MET A 99 -4.85 -4.95 10.68
CA MET A 99 -3.80 -5.95 10.41
C MET A 99 -4.25 -7.37 10.71
N GLU A 100 -5.09 -7.57 11.72
CA GLU A 100 -5.74 -8.86 11.99
C GLU A 100 -6.58 -9.31 10.79
N GLU A 101 -7.46 -8.45 10.27
CA GLU A 101 -8.29 -8.72 9.10
C GLU A 101 -7.45 -8.91 7.81
N ILE A 102 -6.44 -8.08 7.59
CA ILE A 102 -5.52 -8.25 6.47
C ILE A 102 -4.80 -9.60 6.57
N GLY A 103 -4.32 -9.95 7.76
CA GLY A 103 -3.68 -11.24 8.00
C GLY A 103 -4.56 -12.43 7.63
N LYS A 104 -5.85 -12.36 8.00
CA LYS A 104 -6.86 -13.39 7.77
C LYS A 104 -7.21 -13.58 6.29
N TYR A 105 -7.38 -12.49 5.53
CA TYR A 105 -7.91 -12.55 4.16
C TYR A 105 -6.85 -12.49 3.07
N SER A 106 -5.63 -12.10 3.39
CA SER A 106 -4.57 -12.03 2.37
C SER A 106 -3.80 -13.35 2.22
N LYS A 107 -3.20 -13.55 1.05
CA LYS A 107 -2.35 -14.72 0.82
C LYS A 107 -1.18 -14.77 1.81
N PRO A 108 -0.78 -15.96 2.30
CA PRO A 108 0.34 -16.10 3.25
C PRO A 108 1.68 -15.54 2.74
N ARG A 109 1.87 -15.45 1.43
CA ARG A 109 3.09 -14.93 0.79
C ARG A 109 3.05 -13.43 0.49
N ALA A 110 1.90 -12.77 0.69
CA ALA A 110 1.77 -11.33 0.45
C ALA A 110 2.52 -10.53 1.52
N ILE A 111 3.27 -9.52 1.12
CA ILE A 111 3.90 -8.58 2.05
C ILE A 111 2.85 -7.57 2.52
N ILE A 112 2.88 -7.22 3.80
CA ILE A 112 2.02 -6.20 4.38
C ILE A 112 2.90 -5.05 4.85
N SER A 113 2.75 -3.89 4.21
CA SER A 113 3.51 -2.67 4.51
C SER A 113 2.56 -1.60 5.06
N SER A 114 2.74 -1.20 6.30
CA SER A 114 2.03 -0.05 6.86
C SER A 114 2.80 1.23 6.57
N SER A 115 2.08 2.29 6.19
CA SER A 115 2.66 3.63 6.01
C SER A 115 2.65 4.45 7.30
N SER A 116 2.60 3.80 8.46
CA SER A 116 2.69 4.46 9.78
C SER A 116 4.01 5.20 9.94
N SER A 117 3.98 6.40 10.53
CA SER A 117 5.15 7.21 10.82
C SER A 117 5.70 7.03 12.24
N GLY A 118 4.82 6.81 13.22
CA GLY A 118 5.20 6.81 14.64
C GLY A 118 4.80 5.57 15.44
N LEU A 119 4.04 4.64 14.86
CA LEU A 119 3.58 3.45 15.58
C LEU A 119 4.56 2.29 15.41
N LEU A 120 4.83 1.59 16.53
CA LEU A 120 5.75 0.45 16.52
C LEU A 120 5.18 -0.72 15.70
N PRO A 121 5.93 -1.24 14.69
CA PRO A 121 5.46 -2.35 13.87
C PRO A 121 5.15 -3.60 14.68
N THR A 122 5.96 -3.92 15.69
CA THR A 122 5.71 -5.06 16.61
C THR A 122 4.32 -5.00 17.24
N LYS A 123 3.83 -3.79 17.58
CA LYS A 123 2.54 -3.59 18.22
C LYS A 123 1.39 -3.63 17.23
N ILE A 124 1.51 -2.97 16.08
CA ILE A 124 0.43 -2.96 15.08
C ILE A 124 0.20 -4.34 14.45
N TYR A 125 1.23 -5.18 14.35
CA TYR A 125 1.12 -6.56 13.83
C TYR A 125 0.88 -7.62 14.92
N SER A 126 0.59 -7.23 16.18
CA SER A 126 0.47 -8.16 17.31
C SER A 126 -0.61 -9.23 17.13
N LYS A 127 -1.71 -8.92 16.46
CA LYS A 127 -2.82 -9.84 16.16
C LYS A 127 -2.83 -10.34 14.71
N CYS A 128 -1.87 -9.91 13.88
CA CYS A 128 -1.82 -10.32 12.47
C CYS A 128 -1.47 -11.79 12.33
N LEU A 129 -2.21 -12.51 11.51
CA LEU A 129 -1.84 -13.88 11.10
C LEU A 129 -0.59 -13.82 10.20
N ASN A 130 0.43 -14.63 10.52
CA ASN A 130 1.74 -14.63 9.85
C ASN A 130 2.42 -13.24 9.89
N PRO A 131 2.70 -12.69 11.08
CA PRO A 131 3.25 -11.34 11.27
C PRO A 131 4.67 -11.16 10.72
N GLU A 132 5.38 -12.26 10.39
CA GLU A 132 6.71 -12.24 9.78
C GLU A 132 6.76 -11.58 8.40
N ARG A 133 5.60 -11.35 7.77
CA ARG A 133 5.44 -10.64 6.49
C ARG A 133 5.05 -9.18 6.63
N GLY A 134 4.86 -8.73 7.88
CA GLY A 134 4.48 -7.35 8.22
C GLY A 134 5.69 -6.48 8.53
N LEU A 135 5.67 -5.23 8.04
CA LEU A 135 6.68 -4.22 8.31
C LEU A 135 6.11 -2.80 8.13
N ILE A 136 6.86 -1.79 8.50
CA ILE A 136 6.59 -0.40 8.11
C ILE A 136 7.33 -0.11 6.80
N GLY A 137 6.62 0.51 5.86
CA GLY A 137 7.19 1.16 4.68
C GLY A 137 6.73 2.61 4.66
N HIS A 138 7.41 3.45 5.44
CA HIS A 138 7.06 4.86 5.61
C HIS A 138 7.60 5.69 4.45
N PRO A 139 6.73 6.24 3.58
CA PRO A 139 7.16 7.02 2.43
C PRO A 139 7.36 8.49 2.79
N PHE A 140 8.23 9.17 2.08
CA PHE A 140 8.27 10.62 2.07
C PHE A 140 7.15 11.18 1.18
N ASN A 141 6.49 12.25 1.63
CA ASN A 141 5.41 12.89 0.89
C ASN A 141 5.93 14.12 0.11
N PRO A 142 5.57 14.30 -1.16
CA PRO A 142 4.62 13.52 -1.99
C PRO A 142 5.17 12.17 -2.47
N VAL A 143 4.46 11.09 -2.13
CA VAL A 143 4.90 9.69 -2.36
C VAL A 143 5.25 9.39 -3.81
N TYR A 144 4.51 9.97 -4.75
CA TYR A 144 4.73 9.77 -6.18
C TYR A 144 5.90 10.58 -6.75
N LEU A 145 6.46 11.53 -5.99
CA LEU A 145 7.63 12.34 -6.40
C LEU A 145 8.91 11.89 -5.69
N LEU A 146 8.84 11.70 -4.37
CA LEU A 146 10.02 11.38 -3.58
C LEU A 146 10.29 9.87 -3.58
N PRO A 147 11.50 9.41 -3.94
CA PRO A 147 11.81 7.99 -4.03
C PRO A 147 12.09 7.33 -2.67
N GLY A 148 12.30 8.11 -1.62
CA GLY A 148 12.66 7.62 -0.29
C GLY A 148 11.52 6.87 0.41
N VAL A 149 11.82 5.69 0.94
CA VAL A 149 10.94 4.90 1.81
C VAL A 149 11.76 4.32 2.95
N GLU A 150 11.39 4.64 4.18
CA GLU A 150 11.99 4.01 5.36
C GLU A 150 11.36 2.63 5.56
N VAL A 151 12.19 1.60 5.69
CA VAL A 151 11.73 0.23 5.92
C VAL A 151 12.09 -0.20 7.33
N VAL A 152 11.08 -0.31 8.21
CA VAL A 152 11.27 -0.64 9.62
C VAL A 152 10.65 -2.01 9.93
N PRO A 153 11.45 -3.02 10.30
CA PRO A 153 10.95 -4.34 10.68
C PRO A 153 10.39 -4.34 12.11
N GLY A 154 9.36 -5.16 12.35
CA GLY A 154 8.96 -5.54 13.70
C GLY A 154 9.78 -6.73 14.21
N LYS A 155 9.66 -7.08 15.50
CA LYS A 155 10.37 -8.22 16.11
C LYS A 155 10.17 -9.55 15.38
N LYS A 156 9.01 -9.77 14.77
CA LYS A 156 8.68 -11.00 14.03
C LYS A 156 8.91 -10.89 12.53
N THR A 157 9.25 -9.73 11.99
CA THR A 157 9.48 -9.55 10.55
C THR A 157 10.65 -10.40 10.07
N SER A 158 10.44 -11.23 9.06
CA SER A 158 11.52 -12.08 8.53
C SER A 158 12.49 -11.28 7.65
N LYS A 159 13.78 -11.61 7.73
CA LYS A 159 14.83 -11.02 6.87
C LYS A 159 14.50 -11.18 5.38
N LYS A 160 13.92 -12.31 4.98
CA LYS A 160 13.48 -12.59 3.61
C LYS A 160 12.43 -11.57 3.13
N ASN A 161 11.42 -11.29 3.95
CA ASN A 161 10.35 -10.34 3.59
C ASN A 161 10.85 -8.90 3.58
N MET A 162 11.72 -8.54 4.52
CA MET A 162 12.38 -7.23 4.52
C MET A 162 13.20 -7.00 3.24
N LEU A 163 14.02 -7.97 2.83
CA LEU A 163 14.80 -7.88 1.59
C LEU A 163 13.93 -7.84 0.33
N LYS A 164 12.79 -8.54 0.33
CA LYS A 164 11.82 -8.51 -0.78
C LYS A 164 11.15 -7.14 -0.91
N THR A 165 10.97 -6.42 0.19
CA THR A 165 10.38 -5.07 0.18
C THR A 165 11.32 -4.01 -0.39
N LYS A 166 12.64 -4.20 -0.27
CA LYS A 166 13.66 -3.26 -0.77
C LYS A 166 13.89 -3.34 -2.29
N LYS A 167 13.31 -4.30 -2.97
CA LYS A 167 13.36 -4.50 -4.43
C LYS A 167 12.14 -3.92 -5.13
#